data_f94bda1ba09acb6342ff8a98e825e624
#
_entry.id   f94bda1ba09acb6342ff8a98e825e624
#
_cell.length_a   1.000
_cell.length_b   1.000
_cell.length_c   1.000
_cell.angle_alpha   90.00
_cell.angle_beta   90.00
_cell.angle_gamma   90.00
#
_symmetry.space_group_name_H-M   'P 1'
#
loop_
_entity.id
_entity.type
_entity.pdbx_description
1 polymer ?
#
loop_
_entity_poly.entity_id
_entity_poly.type
_entity_poly.pdbx_seq_one_letter_code
_entity_poly.pdbx_strand_id
1 'polypeptide(L)'
;MRVVRLDHVQLAMPVGREAEAVAFYEGVLGIPEVPKPPELAKRGGCWFEDGDLRVHLGVEDPFTPARKAHAALEVEGLAALVVRLAAAGHDIRDEPYEGFTRVYTDDPFGNRLELLEPVRA
;
A
#
# COMPACT_ATOMS: atom_id res chain seq x y z
N MET A 1 -10.54 -8.73 -28.36
CA MET A 1 -10.48 -8.68 -26.89
C MET A 1 -9.10 -8.26 -26.45
N ARG A 2 -9.00 -7.56 -25.33
CA ARG A 2 -7.70 -7.15 -24.76
C ARG A 2 -7.84 -6.80 -23.28
N VAL A 3 -6.76 -6.99 -22.52
CA VAL A 3 -6.66 -6.46 -21.16
C VAL A 3 -6.43 -4.96 -21.27
N VAL A 4 -7.15 -4.14 -20.50
CA VAL A 4 -7.15 -2.68 -20.68
C VAL A 4 -6.46 -1.91 -19.57
N ARG A 5 -6.42 -2.42 -18.33
CA ARG A 5 -5.79 -1.74 -17.20
C ARG A 5 -5.67 -2.65 -16.01
N LEU A 6 -4.89 -2.22 -15.04
CA LEU A 6 -4.91 -2.79 -13.70
C LEU A 6 -6.07 -2.16 -12.94
N ASP A 7 -7.02 -2.98 -12.46
CA ASP A 7 -8.18 -2.46 -11.72
C ASP A 7 -7.81 -2.16 -10.26
N HIS A 8 -7.20 -3.12 -9.59
CA HIS A 8 -6.74 -2.96 -8.22
C HIS A 8 -5.57 -3.90 -7.95
N VAL A 9 -4.88 -3.64 -6.85
CA VAL A 9 -3.88 -4.54 -6.30
C VAL A 9 -4.40 -5.04 -4.96
N GLN A 10 -4.33 -6.35 -4.74
CA GLN A 10 -4.63 -6.92 -3.43
C GLN A 10 -3.37 -7.49 -2.80
N LEU A 11 -3.11 -7.05 -1.58
CA LEU A 11 -2.03 -7.56 -0.75
C LEU A 11 -2.65 -8.46 0.32
N ALA A 12 -1.85 -9.39 0.86
CA ALA A 12 -2.32 -10.25 1.91
C ALA A 12 -2.09 -9.61 3.29
N MET A 13 -2.88 -10.01 4.26
CA MET A 13 -2.72 -9.61 5.66
C MET A 13 -3.11 -10.77 6.58
N PRO A 14 -2.57 -10.79 7.82
CA PRO A 14 -2.99 -11.78 8.81
C PRO A 14 -4.43 -11.54 9.27
N VAL A 15 -5.05 -12.58 9.79
CA VAL A 15 -6.40 -12.48 10.34
C VAL A 15 -6.45 -11.54 11.55
N GLY A 16 -7.50 -10.72 11.64
CA GLY A 16 -7.82 -9.91 12.82
C GLY A 16 -7.00 -8.65 13.02
N ARG A 17 -6.20 -8.22 12.03
CA ARG A 17 -5.33 -7.05 12.16
C ARG A 17 -5.76 -5.88 11.28
N GLU A 18 -7.04 -5.78 10.98
CA GLU A 18 -7.56 -4.71 10.12
C GLU A 18 -7.28 -3.32 10.67
N ALA A 19 -7.31 -3.14 12.00
CA ALA A 19 -7.03 -1.83 12.59
C ALA A 19 -5.62 -1.32 12.25
N GLU A 20 -4.63 -2.21 12.17
CA GLU A 20 -3.28 -1.85 11.77
C GLU A 20 -3.20 -1.50 10.29
N ALA A 21 -3.96 -2.21 9.45
CA ALA A 21 -4.06 -1.90 8.03
C ALA A 21 -4.63 -0.49 7.82
N VAL A 22 -5.70 -0.15 8.53
CA VAL A 22 -6.34 1.17 8.45
C VAL A 22 -5.38 2.25 8.95
N ALA A 23 -4.69 2.03 10.06
CA ALA A 23 -3.73 3.00 10.60
C ALA A 23 -2.61 3.32 9.60
N PHE A 24 -2.20 2.33 8.82
CA PHE A 24 -1.13 2.51 7.83
C PHE A 24 -1.65 3.06 6.50
N TYR A 25 -2.55 2.34 5.85
CA TYR A 25 -2.98 2.70 4.49
C TYR A 25 -3.81 3.99 4.47
N GLU A 26 -4.70 4.19 5.42
CA GLU A 26 -5.44 5.45 5.54
C GLU A 26 -4.67 6.47 6.36
N GLY A 27 -4.19 6.08 7.54
CA GLY A 27 -3.59 7.02 8.49
C GLY A 27 -2.25 7.60 8.03
N VAL A 28 -1.37 6.76 7.48
CA VAL A 28 -0.03 7.21 7.04
C VAL A 28 0.00 7.53 5.56
N LEU A 29 -0.49 6.61 4.71
CA LEU A 29 -0.46 6.81 3.26
C LEU A 29 -1.57 7.73 2.75
N GLY A 30 -2.63 7.94 3.52
CA GLY A 30 -3.70 8.86 3.15
C GLY A 30 -4.68 8.31 2.11
N ILE A 31 -4.76 6.99 1.95
CA ILE A 31 -5.72 6.38 1.03
C ILE A 31 -6.98 6.03 1.83
N PRO A 32 -8.13 6.67 1.56
CA PRO A 32 -9.33 6.46 2.39
C PRO A 32 -9.80 5.01 2.37
N GLU A 33 -10.18 4.50 3.53
CA GLU A 33 -10.87 3.22 3.60
C GLU A 33 -12.26 3.36 3.01
N VAL A 34 -12.68 2.37 2.21
CA VAL A 34 -14.04 2.29 1.65
C VAL A 34 -14.69 1.00 2.10
N PRO A 35 -16.03 0.98 2.24
CA PRO A 35 -16.71 -0.24 2.68
C PRO A 35 -16.61 -1.34 1.63
N LYS A 36 -16.45 -2.57 2.10
CA LYS A 36 -16.50 -3.76 1.25
C LYS A 36 -17.95 -4.15 1.02
N PRO A 37 -18.28 -4.77 -0.12
CA PRO A 37 -19.60 -5.37 -0.29
C PRO A 37 -19.90 -6.34 0.87
N PRO A 38 -21.17 -6.41 1.35
CA PRO A 38 -21.51 -7.20 2.53
C PRO A 38 -21.06 -8.67 2.48
N GLU A 39 -21.13 -9.29 1.31
CA GLU A 39 -20.71 -10.68 1.15
C GLU A 39 -19.20 -10.86 1.30
N LEU A 40 -18.41 -9.88 0.87
CA LEU A 40 -16.96 -9.91 0.98
C LEU A 40 -16.47 -9.45 2.35
N ALA A 41 -17.25 -8.63 3.04
CA ALA A 41 -16.91 -8.14 4.38
C ALA A 41 -16.71 -9.27 5.37
N LYS A 42 -17.42 -10.37 5.21
CA LYS A 42 -17.32 -11.55 6.08
C LYS A 42 -15.95 -12.22 6.01
N ARG A 43 -15.19 -12.01 4.94
CA ARG A 43 -13.88 -12.62 4.76
C ARG A 43 -12.77 -11.87 5.51
N GLY A 44 -13.08 -10.71 6.11
CA GLY A 44 -12.09 -9.82 6.69
C GLY A 44 -11.35 -9.02 5.64
N GLY A 45 -10.32 -8.30 6.09
CA GLY A 45 -9.54 -7.42 5.20
C GLY A 45 -10.17 -6.04 5.06
N CYS A 46 -9.53 -5.20 4.26
CA CYS A 46 -9.93 -3.81 4.09
C CYS A 46 -9.69 -3.37 2.65
N TRP A 47 -10.48 -2.42 2.19
CA TRP A 47 -10.30 -1.77 0.90
C TRP A 47 -9.99 -0.29 1.09
N PHE A 48 -8.97 0.19 0.38
CA PHE A 48 -8.54 1.60 0.38
C PHE A 48 -8.58 2.10 -1.05
N GLU A 49 -9.37 3.14 -1.31
CA GLU A 49 -9.58 3.62 -2.67
C GLU A 49 -9.67 5.14 -2.72
N ASP A 50 -9.05 5.71 -3.75
CA ASP A 50 -9.11 7.14 -4.07
C ASP A 50 -9.07 7.27 -5.60
N GLY A 51 -10.23 7.46 -6.21
CA GLY A 51 -10.35 7.47 -7.67
C GLY A 51 -9.91 6.13 -8.26
N ASP A 52 -8.94 6.17 -9.14
CA ASP A 52 -8.40 4.97 -9.80
C ASP A 52 -7.34 4.24 -8.98
N LEU A 53 -6.94 4.80 -7.86
CA LEU A 53 -6.04 4.14 -6.92
C LEU A 53 -6.86 3.20 -6.05
N ARG A 54 -6.60 1.90 -6.15
CA ARG A 54 -7.31 0.88 -5.39
C ARG A 54 -6.34 -0.13 -4.84
N VAL A 55 -6.22 -0.15 -3.50
CA VAL A 55 -5.38 -1.09 -2.77
C VAL A 55 -6.27 -1.85 -1.80
N HIS A 56 -6.32 -3.16 -1.98
CA HIS A 56 -7.14 -4.04 -1.14
C HIS A 56 -6.23 -4.91 -0.30
N LEU A 57 -6.64 -5.19 0.93
CA LEU A 57 -5.98 -6.14 1.82
C LEU A 57 -6.92 -7.33 2.01
N GLY A 58 -6.43 -8.53 1.70
CA GLY A 58 -7.19 -9.76 1.88
C GLY A 58 -6.53 -10.64 2.95
N VAL A 59 -7.34 -11.25 3.80
CA VAL A 59 -6.83 -12.14 4.85
C VAL A 59 -6.29 -13.42 4.26
N GLU A 60 -5.09 -13.79 4.70
CA GLU A 60 -4.43 -15.06 4.35
C GLU A 60 -4.03 -15.75 5.64
N ASP A 61 -4.35 -17.03 5.76
CA ASP A 61 -4.04 -17.81 6.96
C ASP A 61 -3.61 -19.23 6.57
N PRO A 62 -2.34 -19.64 6.81
CA PRO A 62 -1.29 -18.83 7.43
C PRO A 62 -0.79 -17.73 6.50
N PHE A 63 -0.40 -16.61 7.07
CA PHE A 63 0.07 -15.44 6.32
C PHE A 63 1.58 -15.48 6.08
N THR A 64 1.98 -15.11 4.86
CA THR A 64 3.38 -14.85 4.51
C THR A 64 3.44 -13.52 3.75
N PRO A 65 4.27 -12.58 4.17
CA PRO A 65 4.36 -11.29 3.48
C PRO A 65 5.00 -11.41 2.09
N ALA A 66 4.57 -10.55 1.18
CA ALA A 66 5.15 -10.44 -0.16
C ALA A 66 6.44 -9.63 -0.07
N ARG A 67 7.59 -10.27 -0.33
CA ARG A 67 8.90 -9.64 -0.20
C ARG A 67 9.51 -9.28 -1.55
N LYS A 68 9.26 -10.08 -2.57
CA LYS A 68 9.75 -9.82 -3.94
C LYS A 68 8.66 -9.18 -4.79
N ALA A 69 7.52 -9.82 -4.89
CA ALA A 69 6.35 -9.22 -5.54
C ALA A 69 5.87 -8.05 -4.66
N HIS A 70 5.63 -6.89 -5.27
CA HIS A 70 5.25 -5.70 -4.52
C HIS A 70 4.49 -4.72 -5.40
N ALA A 71 3.71 -3.86 -4.77
CA ALA A 71 3.05 -2.76 -5.42
C ALA A 71 3.98 -1.55 -5.47
N ALA A 72 3.94 -0.80 -6.58
CA ALA A 72 4.63 0.48 -6.72
C ALA A 72 3.57 1.57 -6.80
N LEU A 73 3.64 2.54 -5.91
CA LEU A 73 2.68 3.64 -5.81
C LEU A 73 3.37 4.95 -6.16
N GLU A 74 2.81 5.68 -7.12
CA GLU A 74 3.29 7.02 -7.42
C GLU A 74 2.74 8.00 -6.39
N VAL A 75 3.61 8.87 -5.88
CA VAL A 75 3.29 9.79 -4.80
C VAL A 75 3.57 11.22 -5.24
N GLU A 76 2.70 12.12 -4.87
CA GLU A 76 2.96 13.56 -4.91
C GLU A 76 3.38 13.99 -3.51
N GLY A 77 4.58 14.59 -3.38
CA GLY A 77 5.13 14.99 -2.07
C GLY A 77 5.79 13.84 -1.33
N LEU A 78 6.60 13.05 -2.01
CA LEU A 78 7.26 11.89 -1.42
C LEU A 78 8.11 12.26 -0.21
N ALA A 79 8.81 13.40 -0.23
CA ALA A 79 9.64 13.81 0.90
C ALA A 79 8.82 13.99 2.19
N ALA A 80 7.62 14.56 2.08
CA ALA A 80 6.72 14.71 3.23
C ALA A 80 6.20 13.35 3.71
N LEU A 81 5.89 12.45 2.78
CA LEU A 81 5.44 11.11 3.14
C LEU A 81 6.53 10.33 3.86
N VAL A 82 7.78 10.45 3.42
CA VAL A 82 8.92 9.80 4.08
C VAL A 82 9.03 10.25 5.54
N VAL A 83 8.84 11.55 5.82
CA VAL A 83 8.83 12.07 7.19
C VAL A 83 7.72 11.41 8.02
N ARG A 84 6.53 11.28 7.46
CA ARG A 84 5.41 10.63 8.16
C ARG A 84 5.68 9.15 8.43
N LEU A 85 6.21 8.45 7.44
CA LEU A 85 6.56 7.03 7.58
C LEU A 85 7.61 6.82 8.68
N ALA A 86 8.65 7.63 8.68
CA ALA A 86 9.69 7.56 9.69
C ALA A 86 9.15 7.86 11.09
N ALA A 87 8.28 8.88 11.21
CA ALA A 87 7.64 9.23 12.48
C ALA A 87 6.74 8.11 13.01
N ALA A 88 6.14 7.34 12.10
CA ALA A 88 5.31 6.18 12.46
C ALA A 88 6.12 4.90 12.69
N GLY A 89 7.45 4.98 12.60
CA GLY A 89 8.34 3.84 12.90
C GLY A 89 8.59 2.90 11.75
N HIS A 90 8.25 3.30 10.53
CA HIS A 90 8.47 2.45 9.35
C HIS A 90 9.89 2.62 8.80
N ASP A 91 10.47 1.52 8.35
CA ASP A 91 11.78 1.49 7.72
C ASP A 91 11.73 2.15 6.35
N ILE A 92 12.74 2.96 6.05
CA ILE A 92 12.87 3.61 4.74
C ILE A 92 14.18 3.17 4.11
N ARG A 93 14.11 2.63 2.91
CA ARG A 93 15.27 2.27 2.10
C ARG A 93 15.29 3.15 0.87
N ASP A 94 16.24 4.07 0.82
CA ASP A 94 16.35 5.04 -0.27
C ASP A 94 17.07 4.40 -1.46
N GLU A 95 16.35 4.24 -2.57
CA GLU A 95 16.88 3.62 -3.78
C GLU A 95 16.41 4.38 -5.03
N PRO A 96 16.89 5.62 -5.21
CA PRO A 96 16.52 6.39 -6.38
C PRO A 96 17.00 5.74 -7.67
N TYR A 97 16.31 6.02 -8.76
CA TYR A 97 16.82 5.65 -10.08
C TYR A 97 16.47 6.74 -11.09
N GLU A 98 17.05 6.62 -12.27
CA GLU A 98 16.98 7.68 -13.29
C GLU A 98 15.54 8.17 -13.51
N GLY A 99 15.33 9.46 -13.32
CA GLY A 99 14.03 10.12 -13.51
C GLY A 99 13.09 10.08 -12.32
N PHE A 100 13.49 9.41 -11.21
CA PHE A 100 12.60 9.27 -10.04
C PHE A 100 13.36 9.42 -8.74
N THR A 101 12.72 10.06 -7.74
CA THR A 101 12.99 9.76 -6.35
C THR A 101 12.18 8.55 -5.97
N ARG A 102 12.78 7.63 -5.23
CA ARG A 102 12.13 6.37 -4.90
C ARG A 102 12.62 5.85 -3.57
N VAL A 103 11.68 5.33 -2.77
CA VAL A 103 12.02 4.60 -1.54
C VAL A 103 11.25 3.30 -1.50
N TYR A 104 11.81 2.33 -0.80
CA TYR A 104 11.09 1.13 -0.39
C TYR A 104 10.77 1.22 1.09
N THR A 105 9.62 0.70 1.46
CA THR A 105 9.20 0.54 2.84
C THR A 105 8.43 -0.77 2.96
N ASP A 106 8.04 -1.14 4.16
CA ASP A 106 7.19 -2.30 4.39
C ASP A 106 5.92 -1.84 5.09
N ASP A 107 4.80 -2.48 4.76
CA ASP A 107 3.56 -2.22 5.48
C ASP A 107 3.63 -2.88 6.88
N PRO A 108 2.59 -2.74 7.74
CA PRO A 108 2.64 -3.29 9.10
C PRO A 108 2.83 -4.80 9.15
N PHE A 109 2.57 -5.50 8.06
CA PHE A 109 2.62 -6.96 8.01
C PHE A 109 3.88 -7.49 7.34
N GLY A 110 4.75 -6.59 6.86
CA GLY A 110 5.98 -6.93 6.17
C GLY A 110 5.86 -7.03 4.65
N ASN A 111 4.72 -6.67 4.06
CA ASN A 111 4.61 -6.56 2.61
C ASN A 111 5.46 -5.40 2.12
N ARG A 112 6.29 -5.65 1.12
CA ARG A 112 7.14 -4.62 0.53
C ARG A 112 6.32 -3.66 -0.32
N LEU A 113 6.61 -2.37 -0.18
CA LEU A 113 6.01 -1.32 -1.01
C LEU A 113 7.11 -0.46 -1.62
N GLU A 114 6.89 -0.06 -2.86
CA GLU A 114 7.72 0.90 -3.56
C GLU A 114 6.93 2.22 -3.68
N LEU A 115 7.57 3.32 -3.29
CA LEU A 115 6.96 4.65 -3.37
C LEU A 115 7.87 5.51 -4.22
N LEU A 116 7.32 6.13 -5.28
CA LEU A 116 8.14 6.88 -6.22
C LEU A 116 7.44 8.14 -6.68
N GLU A 117 8.28 9.13 -7.00
CA GLU A 117 7.82 10.40 -7.54
C GLU A 117 8.72 10.80 -8.70
N PRO A 118 8.15 11.13 -9.88
CA PRO A 118 8.97 11.61 -10.99
C PRO A 118 9.71 12.88 -10.62
N VAL A 119 10.99 12.95 -10.98
CA VAL A 119 11.78 14.18 -10.82
C VAL A 119 11.32 15.15 -11.88
N ARG A 120 10.95 16.35 -11.45
CA ARG A 120 10.55 17.42 -12.38
C ARG A 120 11.73 18.33 -12.67
N ALA A 121 11.89 18.65 -13.94
CA ALA A 121 12.91 19.59 -14.38
C ALA A 121 12.56 21.02 -13.96
#